data_dff36433efa2cbc02dc3f028789791f4
#
_entry.id   dff36433efa2cbc02dc3f028789791f4
#
_cell.length_a   1.000
_cell.length_b   1.000
_cell.length_c   1.000
_cell.angle_alpha   90.00
_cell.angle_beta   90.00
_cell.angle_gamma   90.00
#
_symmetry.space_group_name_H-M   'P 1'
#
loop_
_entity.id
_entity.type
_entity.pdbx_description
1 polymer ?
#
loop_
_entity_poly.entity_id
_entity_poly.type
_entity_poly.pdbx_seq_one_letter_code
_entity_poly.pdbx_strand_id
1 'polypeptide(L)'
;MRQVTLDEVYQLASDARHAIWNIAGQYGREPKIYLHWSAGRYDTCFDDYHINITGDGSIYVATDDLSEVLNHTWRRNSGAIGISLCCAYGATTNDLGSYAPTADQIEVMAQVIWKVADALWLTIDTDHVMIH
;
A
#
# COMPACT_ATOMS: atom_id res chain seq x y z
N MET A 1 7.47 3.18 13.31
CA MET A 1 6.86 3.43 12.00
C MET A 1 6.57 4.93 11.89
N ARG A 2 6.80 5.54 10.74
CA ARG A 2 6.78 7.01 10.60
C ARG A 2 5.46 7.47 9.95
N GLN A 3 4.80 8.46 10.56
CA GLN A 3 3.63 9.10 9.97
C GLN A 3 4.08 10.07 8.87
N VAL A 4 3.37 10.07 7.75
CA VAL A 4 3.68 10.90 6.58
C VAL A 4 2.42 11.58 6.03
N THR A 5 2.65 12.64 5.26
CA THR A 5 1.60 13.32 4.48
C THR A 5 1.46 12.70 3.10
N LEU A 6 0.41 13.06 2.37
CA LEU A 6 0.25 12.66 0.96
C LEU A 6 1.39 13.17 0.08
N ASP A 7 1.88 14.39 0.31
CA ASP A 7 3.00 14.93 -0.44
C ASP A 7 4.29 14.14 -0.17
N GLU A 8 4.50 13.70 1.07
CA GLU A 8 5.62 12.84 1.42
C GLU A 8 5.52 11.46 0.78
N VAL A 9 4.30 10.89 0.68
CA VAL A 9 4.07 9.64 -0.06
C VAL A 9 4.50 9.79 -1.52
N TYR A 10 4.07 10.87 -2.18
CA TYR A 10 4.48 11.16 -3.56
C TYR A 10 6.00 11.24 -3.67
N GLN A 11 6.65 11.97 -2.77
CA GLN A 11 8.11 12.13 -2.80
C GLN A 11 8.84 10.81 -2.58
N LEU A 12 8.40 9.99 -1.62
CA LEU A 12 8.99 8.68 -1.38
C LEU A 12 8.85 7.75 -2.59
N ALA A 13 7.69 7.75 -3.23
CA ALA A 13 7.47 6.95 -4.44
C ALA A 13 8.30 7.46 -5.61
N SER A 14 8.38 8.77 -5.79
CA SER A 14 9.18 9.41 -6.84
C SER A 14 10.66 9.09 -6.67
N ASP A 15 11.18 9.17 -5.44
CA ASP A 15 12.58 8.86 -5.15
C ASP A 15 12.90 7.38 -5.41
N ALA A 16 11.95 6.48 -5.21
CA ALA A 16 12.13 5.05 -5.41
C ALA A 16 11.80 4.58 -6.83
N ARG A 17 11.22 5.41 -7.68
CA ARG A 17 10.71 5.05 -9.02
C ARG A 17 11.71 4.27 -9.86
N HIS A 18 12.92 4.78 -10.00
CA HIS A 18 13.93 4.14 -10.85
C HIS A 18 14.27 2.73 -10.34
N ALA A 19 14.49 2.59 -9.04
CA ALA A 19 14.79 1.29 -8.43
C ALA A 19 13.63 0.32 -8.54
N ILE A 20 12.39 0.77 -8.33
CA ILE A 20 11.20 -0.09 -8.45
C ILE A 20 11.03 -0.62 -9.88
N TRP A 21 11.14 0.26 -10.89
CA TRP A 21 11.05 -0.16 -12.29
C TRP A 21 12.16 -1.15 -12.65
N ASN A 22 13.38 -0.91 -12.16
CA ASN A 22 14.51 -1.80 -12.42
C ASN A 22 14.30 -3.18 -11.81
N ILE A 23 13.82 -3.24 -10.56
CA ILE A 23 13.53 -4.52 -9.89
C ILE A 23 12.41 -5.27 -10.61
N ALA A 24 11.30 -4.61 -10.92
CA ALA A 24 10.19 -5.24 -11.64
C ALA A 24 10.64 -5.77 -13.00
N GLY A 25 11.45 -5.00 -13.73
CA GLY A 25 11.97 -5.37 -15.03
C GLY A 25 12.85 -6.62 -15.02
N GLN A 26 13.54 -6.90 -13.92
CA GLN A 26 14.32 -8.15 -13.77
C GLN A 26 13.44 -9.39 -13.81
N TYR A 27 12.16 -9.25 -13.50
CA TYR A 27 11.17 -10.34 -13.55
C TYR A 27 10.26 -10.24 -14.78
N GLY A 28 10.59 -9.37 -15.74
CA GLY A 28 9.82 -9.20 -16.96
C GLY A 28 8.46 -8.55 -16.77
N ARG A 29 8.33 -7.68 -15.77
CA ARG A 29 7.04 -7.02 -15.47
C ARG A 29 7.23 -5.55 -15.13
N GLU A 30 6.10 -4.82 -15.12
CA GLU A 30 6.03 -3.46 -14.64
C GLU A 30 5.76 -3.42 -13.14
N PRO A 31 6.01 -2.29 -12.47
CA PRO A 31 5.64 -2.14 -11.06
C PRO A 31 4.15 -2.34 -10.82
N LYS A 32 3.82 -2.82 -9.63
CA LYS A 32 2.44 -3.07 -9.19
C LYS A 32 2.17 -2.39 -7.86
N ILE A 33 0.91 -2.09 -7.64
CA ILE A 33 0.39 -1.65 -6.34
C ILE A 33 -0.60 -2.72 -5.89
N TYR A 34 -0.37 -3.30 -4.71
CA TYR A 34 -1.26 -4.28 -4.13
C TYR A 34 -1.99 -3.68 -2.94
N LEU A 35 -3.30 -3.82 -2.93
CA LEU A 35 -4.17 -3.33 -1.86
C LEU A 35 -4.48 -4.46 -0.91
N HIS A 36 -4.37 -4.19 0.39
CA HIS A 36 -4.58 -5.15 1.45
C HIS A 36 -5.48 -4.56 2.54
N TRP A 37 -6.09 -5.43 3.32
CA TRP A 37 -6.51 -5.12 4.68
C TRP A 37 -5.69 -5.97 5.64
N SER A 38 -5.32 -5.39 6.78
CA SER A 38 -4.35 -6.01 7.68
C SER A 38 -4.94 -7.16 8.51
N ALA A 39 -6.26 -7.26 8.59
CA ALA A 39 -6.97 -8.10 9.57
C ALA A 39 -6.66 -7.71 11.02
N GLY A 40 -6.14 -6.51 11.23
CA GLY A 40 -5.85 -5.93 12.54
C GLY A 40 -6.85 -4.87 12.95
N ARG A 41 -6.53 -4.18 14.06
CA ARG A 41 -7.32 -3.06 14.56
C ARG A 41 -6.95 -1.77 13.86
N TYR A 42 -7.78 -0.73 14.04
CA TYR A 42 -7.62 0.56 13.34
C TYR A 42 -6.29 1.27 13.59
N ASP A 43 -5.66 1.04 14.73
CA ASP A 43 -4.41 1.69 15.14
C ASP A 43 -3.17 0.80 15.02
N THR A 44 -3.32 -0.41 14.49
CA THR A 44 -2.23 -1.39 14.40
C THR A 44 -1.68 -1.45 12.99
N CYS A 45 -0.44 -0.98 12.80
CA CYS A 45 0.29 -1.05 11.53
C CYS A 45 1.25 -2.24 11.53
N PHE A 46 1.48 -2.80 10.35
CA PHE A 46 2.39 -3.93 10.16
C PHE A 46 3.49 -3.58 9.16
N ASP A 47 4.69 -4.06 9.44
CA ASP A 47 5.87 -3.78 8.60
C ASP A 47 5.97 -4.68 7.36
N ASP A 48 5.00 -5.57 7.15
CA ASP A 48 4.85 -6.33 5.90
C ASP A 48 4.37 -5.44 4.74
N TYR A 49 3.77 -4.29 5.04
CA TYR A 49 3.23 -3.37 4.06
C TYR A 49 4.05 -2.08 4.05
N HIS A 50 4.31 -1.54 2.86
CA HIS A 50 5.05 -0.29 2.72
C HIS A 50 4.30 0.89 3.32
N ILE A 51 2.99 0.94 3.08
CA ILE A 51 2.11 2.02 3.51
C ILE A 51 0.92 1.44 4.26
N ASN A 52 0.68 1.95 5.45
CA ASN A 52 -0.43 1.56 6.32
C ASN A 52 -1.33 2.77 6.56
N ILE A 53 -2.65 2.59 6.46
CA ILE A 53 -3.63 3.65 6.67
C ILE A 53 -4.50 3.27 7.86
N THR A 54 -4.42 4.06 8.92
CA THR A 54 -5.17 3.82 10.16
C THR A 54 -6.63 4.24 10.04
N GLY A 55 -7.44 3.88 11.05
CA GLY A 55 -8.89 4.09 11.00
C GLY A 55 -9.32 5.55 10.83
N ASP A 56 -8.52 6.49 11.28
CA ASP A 56 -8.76 7.93 11.12
C ASP A 56 -8.20 8.52 9.83
N GLY A 57 -7.65 7.67 8.94
CA GLY A 57 -7.05 8.12 7.68
C GLY A 57 -5.60 8.57 7.79
N SER A 58 -4.95 8.41 8.94
CA SER A 58 -3.52 8.70 9.06
C SER A 58 -2.68 7.71 8.29
N ILE A 59 -1.59 8.18 7.70
CA ILE A 59 -0.72 7.39 6.81
C ILE A 59 0.61 7.14 7.51
N TYR A 60 1.02 5.87 7.57
CA TYR A 60 2.29 5.46 8.14
C TYR A 60 3.08 4.64 7.15
N VAL A 61 4.39 4.86 7.08
CA VAL A 61 5.30 4.06 6.26
C VAL A 61 6.16 3.15 7.14
N ALA A 62 6.32 1.91 6.70
CA ALA A 62 7.16 0.93 7.37
C ALA A 62 8.63 1.10 6.99
N THR A 63 8.90 1.79 5.90
CA THR A 63 10.24 2.02 5.37
C THR A 63 10.30 3.38 4.69
N ASP A 64 11.48 3.98 4.69
CA ASP A 64 11.74 5.21 3.93
C ASP A 64 12.19 4.93 2.48
N ASP A 65 12.37 3.66 2.13
CA ASP A 65 12.72 3.23 0.78
C ASP A 65 11.61 2.31 0.24
N LEU A 66 10.72 2.87 -0.59
CA LEU A 66 9.61 2.10 -1.14
C LEU A 66 10.04 1.06 -2.18
N SER A 67 11.31 1.03 -2.59
CA SER A 67 11.84 -0.04 -3.43
C SER A 67 12.19 -1.30 -2.63
N GLU A 68 12.21 -1.23 -1.31
CA GLU A 68 12.45 -2.37 -0.45
C GLU A 68 11.41 -3.45 -0.70
N VAL A 69 11.87 -4.71 -0.83
CA VAL A 69 10.98 -5.84 -1.08
C VAL A 69 10.44 -6.34 0.25
N LEU A 70 9.14 -6.12 0.48
CA LEU A 70 8.45 -6.57 1.69
C LEU A 70 7.54 -7.77 1.39
N ASN A 71 7.27 -8.58 2.39
CA ASN A 71 6.52 -9.83 2.24
C ASN A 71 5.01 -9.61 2.39
N HIS A 72 4.39 -8.88 1.45
CA HIS A 72 2.96 -8.60 1.48
C HIS A 72 2.13 -9.44 0.48
N THR A 73 2.79 -10.18 -0.41
CA THR A 73 2.13 -11.09 -1.36
C THR A 73 2.87 -12.43 -1.40
N TRP A 74 2.35 -13.36 -2.19
CA TRP A 74 3.06 -14.60 -2.48
C TRP A 74 3.70 -14.53 -3.86
N ARG A 75 5.04 -14.58 -3.93
CA ARG A 75 5.85 -14.56 -5.17
C ARG A 75 5.69 -13.31 -6.05
N ARG A 76 5.15 -12.20 -5.50
CA ARG A 76 4.90 -10.97 -6.27
C ARG A 76 5.38 -9.72 -5.56
N ASN A 77 6.31 -9.87 -4.62
CA ASN A 77 6.76 -8.75 -3.79
C ASN A 77 7.74 -7.83 -4.52
N SER A 78 8.55 -8.38 -5.46
CA SER A 78 9.60 -7.62 -6.14
C SER A 78 9.01 -6.59 -7.10
N GLY A 79 9.38 -5.33 -6.93
CA GLY A 79 8.88 -4.23 -7.75
C GLY A 79 7.41 -3.88 -7.48
N ALA A 80 6.91 -4.21 -6.29
CA ALA A 80 5.54 -3.96 -5.89
C ALA A 80 5.48 -3.15 -4.59
N ILE A 81 4.49 -2.28 -4.48
CA ILE A 81 4.19 -1.54 -3.26
C ILE A 81 2.91 -2.11 -2.64
N GLY A 82 2.99 -2.51 -1.38
CA GLY A 82 1.84 -2.93 -0.59
C GLY A 82 1.24 -1.77 0.19
N ILE A 83 -0.04 -1.51 -0.01
CA ILE A 83 -0.82 -0.51 0.73
C ILE A 83 -1.88 -1.26 1.52
N SER A 84 -1.91 -1.09 2.84
CA SER A 84 -2.86 -1.79 3.71
C SER A 84 -3.74 -0.83 4.47
N LEU A 85 -5.04 -1.18 4.57
CA LEU A 85 -5.94 -0.57 5.54
C LEU A 85 -5.82 -1.32 6.86
N CYS A 86 -5.64 -0.59 7.95
CA CYS A 86 -5.63 -1.15 9.31
C CYS A 86 -7.08 -1.41 9.74
N CYS A 87 -7.58 -2.60 9.44
CA CYS A 87 -8.98 -2.94 9.65
C CYS A 87 -9.21 -4.45 9.58
N ALA A 88 -10.46 -4.83 9.71
CA ALA A 88 -10.95 -6.20 9.55
C ALA A 88 -10.52 -7.18 10.65
N TYR A 89 -10.11 -6.69 11.83
CA TYR A 89 -9.87 -7.57 12.98
C TYR A 89 -11.15 -8.32 13.33
N GLY A 90 -11.05 -9.64 13.39
CA GLY A 90 -12.19 -10.49 13.70
C GLY A 90 -13.23 -10.65 12.59
N ALA A 91 -12.94 -10.17 11.38
CA ALA A 91 -13.84 -10.33 10.23
C ALA A 91 -13.96 -11.81 9.83
N THR A 92 -15.15 -12.17 9.35
CA THR A 92 -15.45 -13.48 8.79
C THR A 92 -15.90 -13.32 7.33
N THR A 93 -16.14 -14.44 6.65
CA THR A 93 -16.57 -14.42 5.25
C THR A 93 -17.85 -13.60 5.03
N ASN A 94 -18.75 -13.57 6.01
CA ASN A 94 -20.07 -12.93 5.89
C ASN A 94 -20.22 -11.69 6.79
N ASP A 95 -19.19 -11.33 7.56
CA ASP A 95 -19.28 -10.23 8.52
C ASP A 95 -17.93 -9.52 8.62
N LEU A 96 -17.92 -8.21 8.31
CA LEU A 96 -16.73 -7.38 8.44
C LEU A 96 -16.32 -7.13 9.90
N GLY A 97 -17.22 -7.40 10.86
CA GLY A 97 -16.94 -7.23 12.27
C GLY A 97 -16.93 -5.78 12.73
N SER A 98 -16.36 -5.56 13.91
CA SER A 98 -16.31 -4.24 14.56
C SER A 98 -15.26 -3.29 13.92
N TYR A 99 -14.37 -3.82 13.10
CA TYR A 99 -13.27 -3.08 12.49
C TYR A 99 -13.40 -3.04 10.97
N ALA A 100 -14.63 -2.85 10.46
CA ALA A 100 -14.85 -2.63 9.02
C ALA A 100 -14.07 -1.40 8.54
N PRO A 101 -13.65 -1.37 7.27
CA PRO A 101 -12.97 -0.19 6.72
C PRO A 101 -13.79 1.08 6.94
N THR A 102 -13.15 2.15 7.40
CA THR A 102 -13.83 3.43 7.60
C THR A 102 -13.91 4.22 6.30
N ALA A 103 -14.85 5.16 6.23
CA ALA A 103 -14.94 6.07 5.09
C ALA A 103 -13.65 6.88 4.90
N ASP A 104 -13.02 7.31 6.00
CA ASP A 104 -11.76 8.05 5.96
C ASP A 104 -10.63 7.19 5.38
N GLN A 105 -10.56 5.92 5.77
CA GLN A 105 -9.56 4.99 5.23
C GLN A 105 -9.71 4.81 3.72
N ILE A 106 -10.92 4.60 3.25
CA ILE A 106 -11.21 4.37 1.82
C ILE A 106 -10.85 5.61 1.01
N GLU A 107 -11.23 6.80 1.49
CA GLU A 107 -10.90 8.06 0.83
C GLU A 107 -9.38 8.28 0.75
N VAL A 108 -8.68 8.09 1.87
CA VAL A 108 -7.22 8.27 1.92
C VAL A 108 -6.51 7.23 1.06
N MET A 109 -6.99 5.98 1.04
CA MET A 109 -6.42 4.95 0.16
C MET A 109 -6.51 5.36 -1.30
N ALA A 110 -7.64 5.90 -1.74
CA ALA A 110 -7.79 6.38 -3.11
C ALA A 110 -6.77 7.47 -3.43
N GLN A 111 -6.56 8.41 -2.52
CA GLN A 111 -5.57 9.48 -2.68
C GLN A 111 -4.13 8.95 -2.69
N VAL A 112 -3.83 7.97 -1.85
CA VAL A 112 -2.50 7.32 -1.80
C VAL A 112 -2.23 6.57 -3.09
N ILE A 113 -3.19 5.80 -3.60
CA ILE A 113 -3.06 5.09 -4.88
C ILE A 113 -2.74 6.08 -6.00
N TRP A 114 -3.47 7.20 -6.05
CA TRP A 114 -3.26 8.21 -7.08
C TRP A 114 -1.85 8.80 -7.01
N LYS A 115 -1.39 9.16 -5.81
CA LYS A 115 -0.06 9.72 -5.59
C LYS A 115 1.06 8.73 -5.99
N VAL A 116 0.93 7.48 -5.57
CA VAL A 116 1.92 6.44 -5.88
C VAL A 116 1.94 6.14 -7.37
N ALA A 117 0.77 5.97 -7.99
CA ALA A 117 0.69 5.68 -9.43
C ALA A 117 1.27 6.83 -10.26
N ASP A 118 0.93 8.07 -9.91
CA ASP A 118 1.47 9.26 -10.60
C ASP A 118 2.99 9.35 -10.45
N ALA A 119 3.51 9.16 -9.24
CA ALA A 119 4.95 9.19 -8.97
C ALA A 119 5.70 8.07 -9.69
N LEU A 120 5.10 6.89 -9.85
CA LEU A 120 5.70 5.73 -10.51
C LEU A 120 5.43 5.68 -12.01
N TRP A 121 4.67 6.63 -12.57
CA TRP A 121 4.29 6.65 -13.98
C TRP A 121 3.46 5.43 -14.38
N LEU A 122 2.55 5.02 -13.51
CA LEU A 122 1.64 3.91 -13.75
C LEU A 122 0.24 4.43 -14.09
N THR A 123 -0.42 3.73 -15.02
CA THR A 123 -1.86 3.91 -15.24
C THR A 123 -2.62 3.20 -14.11
N ILE A 124 -3.65 3.84 -13.59
CA ILE A 124 -4.55 3.20 -12.62
C ILE A 124 -5.51 2.31 -13.36
N ASP A 125 -5.21 1.02 -13.42
CA ASP A 125 -5.98 -0.02 -14.08
C ASP A 125 -5.79 -1.35 -13.34
N THR A 126 -6.46 -2.39 -13.81
CA THR A 126 -6.40 -3.71 -13.16
C THR A 126 -5.09 -4.45 -13.40
N ASP A 127 -4.23 -3.96 -14.30
CA ASP A 127 -2.91 -4.53 -14.52
C ASP A 127 -1.86 -3.97 -13.56
N HIS A 128 -2.10 -2.79 -12.99
CA HIS A 128 -1.13 -2.09 -12.13
C HIS A 128 -1.58 -1.96 -10.68
N VAL A 129 -2.90 -1.92 -10.42
CA VAL A 129 -3.48 -1.82 -9.08
C VAL A 129 -4.34 -3.03 -8.83
N MET A 130 -3.94 -3.88 -7.89
CA MET A 130 -4.54 -5.18 -7.66
C MET A 130 -4.89 -5.36 -6.19
N ILE A 131 -5.95 -6.14 -5.93
CA ILE A 131 -6.31 -6.60 -4.59
C ILE A 131 -5.59 -7.93 -4.35
N HIS A 132 -5.04 -8.05 -3.16
CA HIS A 132 -4.41 -9.30 -2.73
C HIS A 132 -5.24 -10.02 -1.70
#